data_dfcb55698b6481adb50bfab8f1f7b785
#
_entry.id   dfcb55698b6481adb50bfab8f1f7b785
#
_cell.length_a   1.000
_cell.length_b   1.000
_cell.length_c   1.000
_cell.angle_alpha   90.00
_cell.angle_beta   90.00
_cell.angle_gamma   90.00
#
_symmetry.space_group_name_H-M   'P 1'
#
loop_
_entity.id
_entity.type
_entity.pdbx_description
1 polymer ?
#
loop_
_entity_poly.entity_id
_entity_poly.type
_entity_poly.pdbx_seq_one_letter_code
_entity_poly.pdbx_strand_id
1 'polypeptide(L)'
;MFDEKNLITQCMAGNRVAEKQLYDTYSRSFYGICLRYADSEAEAEDMLITGFTLIFTKLSSFQGKGSFVRWMKNIIIHNALDLIKQRPRGDCVDELPQTGVSDPPLALPHLEVEELLLVMRKLPALYRHIFNLYAVEGFAHSEIAGMLEMNESTVRVYYSKAKRMLQELLKDYRKDGTI
;
A
#
# COMPACT_ATOMS: atom_id res chain seq x y z
N MET A 1 28.90 8.64 4.56
CA MET A 1 27.66 9.43 4.63
C MET A 1 26.90 9.19 3.32
N PHE A 2 25.67 8.69 3.36
CA PHE A 2 24.89 8.40 2.16
C PHE A 2 24.47 9.73 1.50
N ASP A 3 24.97 10.01 0.31
CA ASP A 3 24.62 11.22 -0.44
C ASP A 3 23.50 10.92 -1.44
N GLU A 4 22.27 11.08 -0.97
CA GLU A 4 21.04 10.84 -1.74
C GLU A 4 21.00 11.70 -3.00
N LYS A 5 21.43 12.97 -2.93
CA LYS A 5 21.39 13.88 -4.08
C LYS A 5 22.34 13.43 -5.19
N ASN A 6 23.54 13.02 -4.82
CA ASN A 6 24.52 12.51 -5.77
C ASN A 6 24.02 11.20 -6.40
N LEU A 7 23.45 10.29 -5.60
CA LEU A 7 22.89 9.04 -6.10
C LEU A 7 21.78 9.31 -7.13
N ILE A 8 20.83 10.21 -6.84
CA ILE A 8 19.76 10.60 -7.76
C ILE A 8 20.35 11.15 -9.07
N THR A 9 21.35 12.04 -8.99
CA THR A 9 21.97 12.64 -10.17
C THR A 9 22.64 11.58 -11.05
N GLN A 10 23.32 10.62 -10.45
CA GLN A 10 23.95 9.52 -11.19
C GLN A 10 22.93 8.59 -11.83
N CYS A 11 21.82 8.28 -11.14
CA CYS A 11 20.73 7.50 -11.72
C CYS A 11 20.09 8.24 -12.91
N MET A 12 19.89 9.56 -12.81
CA MET A 12 19.39 10.39 -13.94
C MET A 12 20.34 10.37 -15.14
N ALA A 13 21.65 10.22 -14.91
CA ALA A 13 22.65 10.06 -15.96
C ALA A 13 22.73 8.63 -16.55
N GLY A 14 21.88 7.70 -16.10
CA GLY A 14 21.85 6.32 -16.56
C GLY A 14 22.98 5.44 -16.02
N ASN A 15 23.57 5.81 -14.88
CA ASN A 15 24.62 5.02 -14.26
C ASN A 15 24.02 3.78 -13.59
N ARG A 16 24.23 2.61 -14.23
CA ARG A 16 23.70 1.32 -13.75
C ARG A 16 24.17 0.92 -12.35
N VAL A 17 25.37 1.36 -11.94
CA VAL A 17 25.89 1.10 -10.59
C VAL A 17 25.07 1.89 -9.55
N ALA A 18 24.75 3.14 -9.87
CA ALA A 18 23.90 3.98 -9.04
C ALA A 18 22.44 3.47 -8.98
N GLU A 19 21.91 3.02 -10.13
CA GLU A 19 20.57 2.40 -10.20
C GLU A 19 20.51 1.12 -9.33
N LYS A 20 21.54 0.27 -9.42
CA LYS A 20 21.63 -0.91 -8.55
C LYS A 20 21.71 -0.53 -7.08
N GLN A 21 22.52 0.47 -6.73
CA GLN A 21 22.63 0.95 -5.35
C GLN A 21 21.29 1.50 -4.82
N LEU A 22 20.55 2.23 -5.65
CA LEU A 22 19.22 2.72 -5.31
C LEU A 22 18.26 1.54 -5.03
N TYR A 23 18.24 0.56 -5.92
CA TYR A 23 17.44 -0.64 -5.76
C TYR A 23 17.80 -1.39 -4.48
N ASP A 24 19.07 -1.69 -4.26
CA ASP A 24 19.56 -2.44 -3.08
C ASP A 24 19.20 -1.71 -1.77
N THR A 25 19.18 -0.37 -1.80
CA THR A 25 18.86 0.46 -0.62
C THR A 25 17.38 0.39 -0.24
N TYR A 26 16.46 0.40 -1.23
CA TYR A 26 15.04 0.59 -0.97
C TYR A 26 14.16 -0.62 -1.27
N SER A 27 14.66 -1.63 -2.02
CA SER A 27 13.87 -2.78 -2.47
C SER A 27 13.20 -3.53 -1.33
N ARG A 28 13.91 -3.80 -0.24
CA ARG A 28 13.36 -4.50 0.93
C ARG A 28 12.18 -3.76 1.57
N SER A 29 12.32 -2.44 1.73
CA SER A 29 11.27 -1.61 2.30
C SER A 29 10.04 -1.54 1.38
N PHE A 30 10.26 -1.40 0.08
CA PHE A 30 9.18 -1.32 -0.90
C PHE A 30 8.53 -2.67 -1.19
N TYR A 31 9.28 -3.78 -1.07
CA TYR A 31 8.70 -5.12 -1.10
C TYR A 31 7.67 -5.31 0.01
N GLY A 32 7.97 -4.84 1.23
CA GLY A 32 7.00 -4.82 2.33
C GLY A 32 5.73 -4.00 2.02
N ILE A 33 5.82 -2.95 1.18
CA ILE A 33 4.64 -2.25 0.67
C ILE A 33 3.88 -3.16 -0.30
N CYS A 34 4.57 -3.73 -1.30
CA CYS A 34 3.94 -4.60 -2.31
C CYS A 34 3.19 -5.77 -1.68
N LEU A 35 3.76 -6.41 -0.64
CA LEU A 35 3.12 -7.52 0.10
C LEU A 35 1.76 -7.16 0.71
N ARG A 36 1.51 -5.88 1.04
CA ARG A 36 0.23 -5.42 1.58
C ARG A 36 -0.87 -5.32 0.52
N TYR A 37 -0.48 -5.17 -0.75
CA TYR A 37 -1.40 -5.00 -1.88
C TYR A 37 -1.55 -6.28 -2.70
N ALA A 38 -0.52 -7.11 -2.75
CA ALA A 38 -0.49 -8.36 -3.49
C ALA A 38 -1.28 -9.49 -2.81
N ASP A 39 -1.77 -10.43 -3.61
CA ASP A 39 -2.41 -11.66 -3.13
C ASP A 39 -1.43 -12.83 -3.02
N SER A 40 -0.23 -12.71 -3.61
CA SER A 40 0.87 -13.67 -3.53
C SER A 40 2.24 -12.99 -3.48
N GLU A 41 3.26 -13.73 -3.05
CA GLU A 41 4.66 -13.24 -3.06
C GLU A 41 5.15 -12.97 -4.47
N ALA A 42 4.84 -13.85 -5.42
CA ALA A 42 5.19 -13.66 -6.83
C ALA A 42 4.62 -12.35 -7.39
N GLU A 43 3.38 -12.05 -7.06
CA GLU A 43 2.76 -10.79 -7.47
C GLU A 43 3.41 -9.58 -6.78
N ALA A 44 3.80 -9.69 -5.52
CA ALA A 44 4.53 -8.62 -4.83
C ALA A 44 5.90 -8.36 -5.47
N GLU A 45 6.59 -9.41 -5.94
CA GLU A 45 7.84 -9.29 -6.69
C GLU A 45 7.62 -8.58 -8.03
N ASP A 46 6.58 -8.95 -8.78
CA ASP A 46 6.23 -8.30 -10.05
C ASP A 46 5.87 -6.82 -9.83
N MET A 47 5.10 -6.51 -8.80
CA MET A 47 4.78 -5.13 -8.41
C MET A 47 6.04 -4.33 -8.09
N LEU A 48 7.01 -4.93 -7.38
CA LEU A 48 8.28 -4.30 -7.03
C LEU A 48 9.12 -4.00 -8.28
N ILE A 49 9.29 -4.98 -9.15
CA ILE A 49 10.09 -4.86 -10.39
C ILE A 49 9.49 -3.77 -11.29
N THR A 50 8.17 -3.84 -11.53
CA THR A 50 7.46 -2.86 -12.35
C THR A 50 7.53 -1.47 -11.72
N GLY A 51 7.38 -1.38 -10.39
CA GLY A 51 7.46 -0.14 -9.65
C GLY A 51 8.84 0.51 -9.75
N PHE A 52 9.94 -0.24 -9.63
CA PHE A 52 11.30 0.29 -9.83
C PHE A 52 11.54 0.70 -11.27
N THR A 53 11.03 -0.05 -12.25
CA THR A 53 11.07 0.34 -13.66
C THR A 53 10.42 1.71 -13.88
N LEU A 54 9.25 1.93 -13.26
CA LEU A 54 8.58 3.23 -13.30
C LEU A 54 9.35 4.33 -12.56
N ILE A 55 9.98 4.02 -11.42
CA ILE A 55 10.83 4.97 -10.69
C ILE A 55 11.96 5.45 -11.60
N PHE A 56 12.73 4.54 -12.22
CA PHE A 56 13.84 4.90 -13.09
C PHE A 56 13.37 5.67 -14.33
N THR A 57 12.27 5.27 -14.95
CA THR A 57 11.69 5.97 -16.11
C THR A 57 11.23 7.39 -15.77
N LYS A 58 10.65 7.59 -14.58
CA LYS A 58 10.11 8.87 -14.14
C LYS A 58 11.10 9.71 -13.33
N LEU A 59 12.32 9.24 -13.13
CA LEU A 59 13.29 9.88 -12.22
C LEU A 59 13.57 11.34 -12.59
N SER A 60 13.63 11.65 -13.90
CA SER A 60 13.80 13.01 -14.40
C SER A 60 12.66 13.97 -14.02
N SER A 61 11.49 13.45 -13.64
CA SER A 61 10.35 14.26 -13.20
C SER A 61 10.44 14.66 -11.72
N PHE A 62 11.35 14.10 -10.96
CA PHE A 62 11.56 14.46 -9.57
C PHE A 62 12.21 15.83 -9.46
N GLN A 63 11.45 16.81 -8.99
CA GLN A 63 11.88 18.23 -8.91
C GLN A 63 12.71 18.57 -7.67
N GLY A 64 13.11 17.60 -6.84
CA GLY A 64 13.80 17.86 -5.58
C GLY A 64 12.91 18.49 -4.50
N LYS A 65 11.60 18.56 -4.69
CA LYS A 65 10.64 19.10 -3.72
C LYS A 65 10.14 17.98 -2.82
N GLY A 66 10.40 18.06 -1.53
CA GLY A 66 9.98 17.05 -0.55
C GLY A 66 10.91 15.83 -0.50
N SER A 67 10.42 14.76 0.13
CA SER A 67 11.19 13.51 0.32
C SER A 67 11.20 12.67 -0.95
N PHE A 68 12.39 12.29 -1.40
CA PHE A 68 12.58 11.38 -2.52
C PHE A 68 11.98 10.00 -2.24
N VAL A 69 12.14 9.51 -1.01
CA VAL A 69 11.57 8.23 -0.58
C VAL A 69 10.05 8.25 -0.68
N ARG A 70 9.41 9.36 -0.26
CA ARG A 70 7.95 9.51 -0.38
C ARG A 70 7.50 9.56 -1.85
N TRP A 71 8.27 10.21 -2.71
CA TRP A 71 7.99 10.27 -4.14
C TRP A 71 8.07 8.87 -4.78
N MET A 72 9.13 8.09 -4.50
CA MET A 72 9.24 6.69 -4.96
C MET A 72 8.11 5.82 -4.42
N LYS A 73 7.82 5.94 -3.11
CA LYS A 73 6.74 5.21 -2.43
C LYS A 73 5.39 5.43 -3.12
N ASN A 74 5.08 6.66 -3.50
CA ASN A 74 3.86 6.97 -4.22
C ASN A 74 3.80 6.26 -5.58
N ILE A 75 4.93 6.18 -6.30
CA ILE A 75 4.98 5.44 -7.57
C ILE A 75 4.71 3.95 -7.35
N ILE A 76 5.32 3.33 -6.34
CA ILE A 76 5.08 1.91 -5.99
C ILE A 76 3.61 1.68 -5.68
N ILE A 77 2.99 2.54 -4.86
CA ILE A 77 1.58 2.40 -4.46
C ILE A 77 0.65 2.56 -5.67
N HIS A 78 0.85 3.59 -6.50
CA HIS A 78 0.04 3.78 -7.70
C HIS A 78 0.17 2.59 -8.66
N ASN A 79 1.40 2.10 -8.89
CA ASN A 79 1.63 0.89 -9.70
C ASN A 79 0.86 -0.31 -9.14
N ALA A 80 0.92 -0.55 -7.82
CA ALA A 80 0.18 -1.64 -7.19
C ALA A 80 -1.34 -1.49 -7.39
N LEU A 81 -1.89 -0.29 -7.22
CA LEU A 81 -3.32 -0.03 -7.44
C LEU A 81 -3.73 -0.20 -8.91
N ASP A 82 -2.89 0.21 -9.85
CA ASP A 82 -3.17 0.06 -11.29
C ASP A 82 -3.19 -1.43 -11.70
N LEU A 83 -2.28 -2.25 -11.16
CA LEU A 83 -2.28 -3.69 -11.39
C LEU A 83 -3.54 -4.35 -10.80
N ILE A 84 -3.97 -3.91 -9.62
CA ILE A 84 -5.19 -4.41 -8.96
C ILE A 84 -6.45 -4.02 -9.76
N LYS A 85 -6.53 -2.80 -10.29
CA LYS A 85 -7.65 -2.36 -11.13
C LYS A 85 -7.80 -3.18 -12.42
N GLN A 86 -6.73 -3.72 -12.96
CA GLN A 86 -6.72 -4.55 -14.17
C GLN A 86 -7.23 -5.97 -13.93
N ARG A 87 -7.35 -6.39 -12.66
CA ARG A 87 -7.91 -7.72 -12.35
C ARG A 87 -9.39 -7.77 -12.71
N PRO A 88 -9.87 -8.94 -13.18
CA PRO A 88 -11.32 -9.16 -13.28
C PRO A 88 -11.94 -8.86 -11.91
N ARG A 89 -12.95 -8.01 -11.87
CA ARG A 89 -13.70 -7.75 -10.65
C ARG A 89 -14.45 -9.03 -10.25
N GLY A 90 -13.78 -9.89 -9.50
CA GLY A 90 -14.45 -10.96 -8.77
C GLY A 90 -15.17 -10.32 -7.58
N ASP A 91 -16.47 -10.55 -7.52
CA ASP A 91 -17.38 -10.26 -6.41
C ASP A 91 -17.02 -9.03 -5.55
N CYS A 92 -17.11 -7.87 -6.13
CA CYS A 92 -17.19 -6.64 -5.39
C CYS A 92 -18.64 -6.33 -5.06
N VAL A 93 -19.03 -6.81 -3.89
CA VAL A 93 -19.68 -5.95 -2.89
C VAL A 93 -21.13 -5.64 -3.06
N ASP A 94 -21.90 -6.27 -2.19
CA ASP A 94 -23.23 -5.86 -1.79
C ASP A 94 -23.32 -4.33 -1.59
N GLU A 95 -24.33 -3.74 -2.18
CA GLU A 95 -24.81 -2.41 -1.89
C GLU A 95 -25.08 -2.27 -0.39
N LEU A 96 -24.44 -1.32 0.24
CA LEU A 96 -24.44 -1.21 1.69
C LEU A 96 -25.18 0.02 2.18
N PRO A 97 -26.04 -0.16 3.21
CA PRO A 97 -26.73 0.95 3.83
C PRO A 97 -25.73 1.94 4.42
N GLN A 98 -25.95 3.24 4.15
CA GLN A 98 -25.23 4.34 4.74
C GLN A 98 -25.65 4.49 6.20
N THR A 99 -24.88 3.96 7.11
CA THR A 99 -24.99 4.29 8.53
C THR A 99 -23.71 4.98 8.96
N GLY A 100 -23.83 6.25 9.30
CA GLY A 100 -22.77 7.02 9.92
C GLY A 100 -22.43 6.41 11.27
N VAL A 101 -21.22 5.90 11.42
CA VAL A 101 -20.73 5.36 12.69
C VAL A 101 -19.47 6.14 13.07
N SER A 102 -19.51 6.71 14.25
CA SER A 102 -18.33 7.20 14.96
C SER A 102 -17.50 5.99 15.39
N ASP A 103 -16.35 5.81 14.77
CA ASP A 103 -15.49 4.66 15.02
C ASP A 103 -14.54 4.88 16.19
N PRO A 104 -14.49 3.99 17.20
CA PRO A 104 -13.46 4.00 18.21
C PRO A 104 -12.07 3.73 17.60
N PRO A 105 -10.97 4.17 18.24
CA PRO A 105 -9.63 3.87 17.78
C PRO A 105 -9.41 2.36 17.61
N LEU A 106 -8.71 1.96 16.55
CA LEU A 106 -8.31 0.57 16.34
C LEU A 106 -7.16 0.24 17.31
N ALA A 107 -7.44 -0.55 18.35
CA ALA A 107 -6.41 -1.12 19.19
C ALA A 107 -5.83 -2.34 18.47
N LEU A 108 -4.67 -2.18 17.82
CA LEU A 108 -3.91 -3.30 17.29
C LEU A 108 -3.22 -4.02 18.46
N PRO A 109 -3.37 -5.35 18.60
CA PRO A 109 -2.59 -6.13 19.54
C PRO A 109 -1.11 -6.14 19.13
N HIS A 110 -0.23 -6.57 20.04
CA HIS A 110 1.17 -6.85 19.72
C HIS A 110 1.23 -8.13 18.86
N LEU A 111 0.98 -7.98 17.56
CA LEU A 111 1.14 -9.02 16.56
C LEU A 111 2.45 -8.79 15.83
N GLU A 112 3.09 -9.87 15.41
CA GLU A 112 4.20 -9.76 14.47
C GLU A 112 3.66 -9.28 13.10
N VAL A 113 4.52 -8.60 12.33
CA VAL A 113 4.11 -8.00 11.04
C VAL A 113 3.52 -9.06 10.10
N GLU A 114 4.10 -10.26 10.10
CA GLU A 114 3.66 -11.38 9.25
C GLU A 114 2.24 -11.86 9.63
N GLU A 115 1.95 -11.97 10.92
CA GLU A 115 0.63 -12.35 11.42
C GLU A 115 -0.42 -11.32 11.05
N LEU A 116 -0.10 -10.03 11.19
CA LEU A 116 -0.99 -8.95 10.79
C LEU A 116 -1.30 -9.01 9.29
N LEU A 117 -0.29 -9.26 8.44
CA LEU A 117 -0.46 -9.42 7.01
C LEU A 117 -1.39 -10.60 6.67
N LEU A 118 -1.25 -11.73 7.38
CA LEU A 118 -2.12 -12.90 7.21
C LEU A 118 -3.59 -12.58 7.55
N VAL A 119 -3.81 -11.87 8.66
CA VAL A 119 -5.17 -11.46 9.04
C VAL A 119 -5.73 -10.46 8.04
N MET A 120 -4.93 -9.49 7.58
CA MET A 120 -5.35 -8.50 6.59
C MET A 120 -5.69 -9.13 5.23
N ARG A 121 -5.04 -10.20 4.83
CA ARG A 121 -5.37 -10.95 3.59
C ARG A 121 -6.76 -11.58 3.62
N LYS A 122 -7.35 -11.80 4.80
CA LYS A 122 -8.73 -12.29 4.95
C LYS A 122 -9.79 -11.21 4.65
N LEU A 123 -9.40 -9.93 4.62
CA LEU A 123 -10.28 -8.87 4.19
C LEU A 123 -10.53 -8.93 2.68
N PRO A 124 -11.74 -8.60 2.19
CA PRO A 124 -11.96 -8.35 0.77
C PRO A 124 -10.95 -7.30 0.25
N ALA A 125 -10.42 -7.54 -0.95
CA ALA A 125 -9.29 -6.78 -1.48
C ALA A 125 -9.48 -5.25 -1.41
N LEU A 126 -10.65 -4.76 -1.82
CA LEU A 126 -10.94 -3.32 -1.81
C LEU A 126 -10.90 -2.72 -0.39
N TYR A 127 -11.43 -3.41 0.60
CA TYR A 127 -11.40 -2.96 2.01
C TYR A 127 -9.97 -2.96 2.55
N ARG A 128 -9.19 -3.98 2.23
CA ARG A 128 -7.77 -4.08 2.58
C ARG A 128 -6.97 -2.92 1.99
N HIS A 129 -7.19 -2.60 0.72
CA HIS A 129 -6.47 -1.51 0.05
C HIS A 129 -6.83 -0.15 0.63
N ILE A 130 -8.11 0.14 0.86
CA ILE A 130 -8.55 1.40 1.48
C ILE A 130 -7.99 1.52 2.90
N PHE A 131 -8.01 0.43 3.68
CA PHE A 131 -7.42 0.41 5.01
C PHE A 131 -5.91 0.72 4.97
N ASN A 132 -5.16 0.06 4.09
CA ASN A 132 -3.72 0.31 3.92
C ASN A 132 -3.44 1.76 3.54
N LEU A 133 -4.15 2.29 2.55
CA LEU A 133 -3.94 3.67 2.09
C LEU A 133 -4.17 4.70 3.20
N TYR A 134 -5.22 4.54 3.99
CA TYR A 134 -5.53 5.50 5.05
C TYR A 134 -4.72 5.25 6.33
N ALA A 135 -4.79 4.03 6.90
CA ALA A 135 -4.24 3.74 8.23
C ALA A 135 -2.72 3.52 8.22
N VAL A 136 -2.15 3.00 7.14
CA VAL A 136 -0.72 2.67 7.06
C VAL A 136 0.07 3.71 6.27
N GLU A 137 -0.47 4.12 5.11
CA GLU A 137 0.24 5.04 4.22
C GLU A 137 -0.05 6.51 4.52
N GLY A 138 -1.17 6.81 5.22
CA GLY A 138 -1.53 8.14 5.69
C GLY A 138 -2.15 9.05 4.63
N PHE A 139 -2.74 8.49 3.55
CA PHE A 139 -3.48 9.29 2.57
C PHE A 139 -4.81 9.76 3.14
N ALA A 140 -5.24 10.98 2.78
CA ALA A 140 -6.57 11.47 3.12
C ALA A 140 -7.66 10.72 2.32
N HIS A 141 -8.88 10.64 2.85
CA HIS A 141 -9.99 9.98 2.14
C HIS A 141 -10.28 10.57 0.76
N SER A 142 -10.10 11.88 0.60
CA SER A 142 -10.24 12.57 -0.70
C SER A 142 -9.14 12.16 -1.70
N GLU A 143 -7.91 11.94 -1.24
CA GLU A 143 -6.80 11.46 -2.08
C GLU A 143 -7.06 10.01 -2.51
N ILE A 144 -7.51 9.15 -1.58
CA ILE A 144 -7.87 7.75 -1.85
C ILE A 144 -9.03 7.68 -2.85
N ALA A 145 -10.02 8.56 -2.70
CA ALA A 145 -11.15 8.67 -3.62
C ALA A 145 -10.69 8.96 -5.06
N GLY A 146 -9.74 9.89 -5.22
CA GLY A 146 -9.12 10.17 -6.52
C GLY A 146 -8.31 8.99 -7.06
N MET A 147 -7.53 8.30 -6.22
CA MET A 147 -6.73 7.13 -6.62
C MET A 147 -7.58 5.95 -7.09
N LEU A 148 -8.73 5.72 -6.44
CA LEU A 148 -9.61 4.59 -6.71
C LEU A 148 -10.80 4.92 -7.61
N GLU A 149 -10.92 6.19 -8.05
CA GLU A 149 -12.03 6.70 -8.88
C GLU A 149 -13.40 6.46 -8.21
N MET A 150 -13.47 6.77 -6.90
CA MET A 150 -14.63 6.56 -6.05
C MET A 150 -15.08 7.87 -5.39
N ASN A 151 -16.28 7.89 -4.84
CA ASN A 151 -16.73 9.00 -4.00
C ASN A 151 -16.05 8.93 -2.61
N GLU A 152 -15.67 10.08 -2.06
CA GLU A 152 -15.05 10.16 -0.72
C GLU A 152 -15.94 9.56 0.37
N SER A 153 -17.26 9.77 0.30
CA SER A 153 -18.22 9.16 1.23
C SER A 153 -18.16 7.63 1.19
N THR A 154 -18.03 7.04 0.00
CA THR A 154 -17.88 5.59 -0.18
C THR A 154 -16.57 5.08 0.42
N VAL A 155 -15.45 5.81 0.22
CA VAL A 155 -14.16 5.48 0.82
C VAL A 155 -14.25 5.45 2.35
N ARG A 156 -14.91 6.45 2.96
CA ARG A 156 -15.14 6.51 4.43
C ARG A 156 -15.93 5.31 4.94
N VAL A 157 -17.00 4.95 4.23
CA VAL A 157 -17.83 3.77 4.59
C VAL A 157 -17.00 2.48 4.50
N TYR A 158 -16.22 2.32 3.42
CA TYR A 158 -15.41 1.12 3.23
C TYR A 158 -14.27 1.04 4.23
N TYR A 159 -13.66 2.16 4.59
CA TYR A 159 -12.67 2.20 5.67
C TYR A 159 -13.27 1.75 7.01
N SER A 160 -14.43 2.29 7.40
CA SER A 160 -15.11 1.92 8.63
C SER A 160 -15.45 0.42 8.67
N LYS A 161 -15.89 -0.15 7.53
CA LYS A 161 -16.15 -1.58 7.41
C LYS A 161 -14.90 -2.42 7.51
N ALA A 162 -13.85 -2.03 6.77
CA ALA A 162 -12.56 -2.70 6.84
C ALA A 162 -12.05 -2.79 8.28
N LYS A 163 -12.14 -1.68 9.01
CA LYS A 163 -11.75 -1.59 10.42
C LYS A 163 -12.55 -2.53 11.31
N ARG A 164 -13.89 -2.56 11.16
CA ARG A 164 -14.76 -3.46 11.93
C ARG A 164 -14.45 -4.92 11.64
N MET A 165 -14.36 -5.30 10.36
CA MET A 165 -14.01 -6.66 9.95
C MET A 165 -12.64 -7.08 10.50
N LEU A 166 -11.65 -6.20 10.43
CA LEU A 166 -10.32 -6.46 10.98
C LEU A 166 -10.36 -6.69 12.49
N GLN A 167 -11.16 -5.90 13.23
CA GLN A 167 -11.35 -6.08 14.68
C GLN A 167 -11.98 -7.44 15.01
N GLU A 168 -12.95 -7.89 14.22
CA GLU A 168 -13.60 -9.21 14.39
C GLU A 168 -12.58 -10.34 14.11
N LEU A 169 -11.87 -10.28 12.99
CA LEU A 169 -10.85 -11.25 12.64
C LEU A 169 -9.73 -11.35 13.69
N LEU A 170 -9.32 -10.22 14.26
CA LEU A 170 -8.31 -10.19 15.33
C LEU A 170 -8.82 -10.78 16.65
N LYS A 171 -10.12 -10.66 16.96
CA LYS A 171 -10.72 -11.31 18.15
C LYS A 171 -10.75 -12.82 17.99
N ASP A 172 -11.10 -13.32 16.80
CA ASP A 172 -11.15 -14.74 16.51
C ASP A 172 -9.75 -15.34 16.50
N TYR A 173 -8.78 -14.67 15.89
CA TYR A 173 -7.36 -15.06 15.88
C TYR A 173 -6.80 -15.27 17.29
N ARG A 174 -7.22 -14.43 18.25
CA ARG A 174 -6.83 -14.58 19.68
C ARG A 174 -7.50 -15.75 20.38
N LYS A 175 -8.75 -16.09 20.02
CA LYS A 175 -9.47 -17.20 20.65
C LYS A 175 -8.92 -18.57 20.26
N ASP A 176 -8.42 -18.67 19.02
CA ASP A 176 -7.89 -19.93 18.46
C ASP A 176 -6.49 -20.30 19.01
N GLY A 177 -5.98 -19.53 19.99
CA GLY A 177 -4.77 -19.87 20.74
C GLY A 177 -3.48 -19.82 19.91
N THR A 178 -3.43 -19.06 18.84
CA THR A 178 -2.25 -18.90 17.97
C THR A 178 -1.27 -17.84 18.50
N ILE A 179 -1.46 -17.38 19.77
CA ILE A 179 -0.52 -16.55 20.52
C ILE A 179 -0.26 -17.19 21.88
#